data_f0560fe40a070386a462278788cacd27
#
_entry.id   f0560fe40a070386a462278788cacd27
#
_cell.length_a   1.000
_cell.length_b   1.000
_cell.length_c   1.000
_cell.angle_alpha   90.00
_cell.angle_beta   90.00
_cell.angle_gamma   90.00
#
_symmetry.space_group_name_H-M   'P 1'
#
loop_
_entity.id
_entity.type
_entity.pdbx_description
1 polymer ?
#
loop_
_entity_poly.entity_id
_entity_poly.type
_entity_poly.pdbx_seq_one_letter_code
_entity_poly.pdbx_strand_id
1 'polypeptide(L)'
;MRIKLKGDEIRYIALFESITGATVNDCLIDDNFERVIFVMKPGEMGRAIGKDGRNISMLRKMTGRPVEVVEQAEDVEGLVRNSLTPARVKQIRVTERGDKKIVVVEVDPRDKAIAIGKNGRTINRARMLAKRYFQIDHVQIT
;
A
#
# COMPACT_ATOMS: atom_id res chain seq x y z
N MET A 1 -3.02 -16.75 4.50
CA MET A 1 -1.92 -16.40 5.42
C MET A 1 -2.47 -15.66 6.63
N ARG A 2 -2.01 -16.03 7.80
CA ARG A 2 -2.43 -15.40 9.03
C ARG A 2 -1.46 -14.27 9.39
N ILE A 3 -1.96 -13.04 9.45
CA ILE A 3 -1.16 -11.86 9.77
C ILE A 3 -1.34 -11.53 11.24
N LYS A 4 -0.22 -11.40 11.96
CA LYS A 4 -0.22 -10.96 13.34
C LYS A 4 -0.07 -9.45 13.40
N LEU A 5 -0.94 -8.79 14.14
CA LEU A 5 -0.85 -7.36 14.41
C LEU A 5 -0.32 -7.15 15.82
N LYS A 6 0.57 -6.17 15.96
CA LYS A 6 1.10 -5.74 17.26
C LYS A 6 0.18 -4.68 17.88
N GLY A 7 0.44 -4.32 19.12
CA GLY A 7 -0.40 -3.37 19.84
C GLY A 7 -0.56 -2.02 19.17
N ASP A 8 0.52 -1.49 18.59
CA ASP A 8 0.47 -0.17 17.93
C ASP A 8 -0.37 -0.22 16.66
N GLU A 9 -0.24 -1.27 15.86
CA GLU A 9 -1.06 -1.45 14.64
C GLU A 9 -2.53 -1.56 14.99
N ILE A 10 -2.87 -2.31 16.03
CA ILE A 10 -4.26 -2.46 16.48
C ILE A 10 -4.85 -1.12 16.90
N ARG A 11 -4.09 -0.31 17.64
CA ARG A 11 -4.53 1.03 18.06
C ARG A 11 -4.74 1.96 16.86
N TYR A 12 -3.84 1.92 15.90
CA TYR A 12 -3.97 2.75 14.69
C TYR A 12 -5.19 2.33 13.86
N ILE A 13 -5.45 1.02 13.74
CA ILE A 13 -6.65 0.54 13.05
C ILE A 13 -7.92 1.03 13.75
N ALA A 14 -7.98 0.91 15.06
CA ALA A 14 -9.14 1.37 15.83
C ALA A 14 -9.37 2.87 15.64
N LEU A 15 -8.31 3.67 15.69
CA LEU A 15 -8.37 5.11 15.48
C LEU A 15 -8.87 5.43 14.06
N PHE A 16 -8.30 4.76 13.06
CA PHE A 16 -8.67 4.96 11.67
C PHE A 16 -10.15 4.67 11.43
N GLU A 17 -10.61 3.52 11.89
CA GLU A 17 -12.01 3.12 11.72
C GLU A 17 -12.98 4.04 12.47
N SER A 18 -12.56 4.51 13.64
CA SER A 18 -13.36 5.47 14.42
C SER A 18 -13.56 6.79 13.69
N ILE A 19 -12.52 7.28 13.03
CA ILE A 19 -12.56 8.58 12.33
C ILE A 19 -13.28 8.47 11.00
N THR A 20 -13.03 7.39 10.25
CA THR A 20 -13.45 7.29 8.85
C THR A 20 -14.73 6.48 8.65
N GLY A 21 -15.02 5.54 9.54
CA GLY A 21 -16.07 4.56 9.34
C GLY A 21 -15.73 3.51 8.29
N ALA A 22 -14.53 3.54 7.73
CA ALA A 22 -14.07 2.55 6.75
C ALA A 22 -13.49 1.33 7.45
N THR A 23 -13.50 0.17 6.78
CA THR A 23 -12.95 -1.06 7.31
C THR A 23 -11.50 -1.22 6.90
N VAL A 24 -10.62 -1.34 7.88
CA VAL A 24 -9.18 -1.54 7.70
C VAL A 24 -8.86 -3.03 7.85
N ASN A 25 -8.26 -3.61 6.81
CA ASN A 25 -7.84 -5.02 6.84
C ASN A 25 -6.49 -5.22 7.50
N ASP A 26 -5.60 -4.22 7.41
CA ASP A 26 -4.22 -4.36 7.90
C ASP A 26 -3.58 -2.99 8.11
N CYS A 27 -2.54 -2.98 8.92
CA CYS A 27 -1.77 -1.76 9.20
C CYS A 27 -0.29 -2.13 9.27
N LEU A 28 0.53 -1.41 8.50
CA LEU A 28 1.98 -1.58 8.50
C LEU A 28 2.63 -0.29 8.98
N ILE A 29 3.47 -0.40 10.01
CA ILE A 29 4.30 0.72 10.46
C ILE A 29 5.64 0.57 9.76
N ASP A 30 5.96 1.56 8.92
CA ASP A 30 7.17 1.56 8.10
C ASP A 30 8.14 2.61 8.65
N ASP A 31 9.11 2.15 9.45
CA ASP A 31 10.07 3.04 10.08
C ASP A 31 11.11 3.60 9.08
N ASN A 32 11.33 2.93 7.96
CA ASN A 32 12.29 3.41 6.95
C ASN A 32 11.83 4.71 6.30
N PHE A 33 10.53 4.86 6.09
CA PHE A 33 9.93 6.07 5.51
C PHE A 33 9.06 6.82 6.52
N GLU A 34 9.13 6.45 7.79
CA GLU A 34 8.42 7.09 8.90
C GLU A 34 6.91 7.25 8.64
N ARG A 35 6.29 6.20 8.09
CA ARG A 35 4.88 6.25 7.68
C ARG A 35 4.08 5.09 8.24
N VAL A 36 2.76 5.26 8.24
CA VAL A 36 1.81 4.19 8.54
C VAL A 36 1.01 3.91 7.27
N ILE A 37 0.97 2.65 6.86
CA ILE A 37 0.24 2.21 5.67
C ILE A 37 -0.97 1.40 6.14
N PHE A 38 -2.17 1.82 5.73
CA PHE A 38 -3.40 1.10 6.00
C PHE A 38 -3.87 0.39 4.74
N VAL A 39 -4.14 -0.91 4.85
CA VAL A 39 -4.71 -1.71 3.77
C VAL A 39 -6.20 -1.77 3.99
N MET A 40 -6.96 -1.26 3.02
CA MET A 40 -8.39 -1.04 3.15
C MET A 40 -9.19 -2.13 2.47
N LYS A 41 -10.36 -2.43 3.04
CA LYS A 41 -11.33 -3.29 2.39
C LYS A 41 -11.70 -2.70 1.02
N PRO A 42 -11.79 -3.55 -0.04
CA PRO A 42 -12.20 -3.07 -1.36
C PRO A 42 -13.52 -2.29 -1.33
N GLY A 43 -13.54 -1.18 -2.05
CA GLY A 43 -14.71 -0.31 -2.14
C GLY A 43 -14.82 0.76 -1.08
N GLU A 44 -13.85 0.83 -0.15
CA GLU A 44 -13.92 1.78 0.96
C GLU A 44 -12.91 2.92 0.91
N MET A 45 -12.18 3.06 -0.21
CA MET A 45 -11.17 4.12 -0.33
C MET A 45 -11.73 5.52 -0.22
N GLY A 46 -12.90 5.78 -0.80
CA GLY A 46 -13.53 7.10 -0.71
C GLY A 46 -13.83 7.51 0.73
N ARG A 47 -14.36 6.56 1.51
CA ARG A 47 -14.66 6.79 2.93
C ARG A 47 -13.38 6.96 3.75
N ALA A 48 -12.34 6.18 3.41
CA ALA A 48 -11.05 6.27 4.10
C ALA A 48 -10.40 7.64 3.89
N ILE A 49 -10.38 8.12 2.66
CA ILE A 49 -9.72 9.39 2.32
C ILE A 49 -10.56 10.56 2.81
N GLY A 50 -11.88 10.49 2.62
CA GLY A 50 -12.81 11.56 2.95
C GLY A 50 -12.79 12.69 1.95
N LYS A 51 -13.74 13.60 2.07
CA LYS A 51 -13.86 14.77 1.20
C LYS A 51 -12.59 15.62 1.29
N ASP A 52 -11.98 15.90 0.15
CA ASP A 52 -10.76 16.71 0.04
C ASP A 52 -9.60 16.19 0.91
N GLY A 53 -9.58 14.88 1.15
CA GLY A 53 -8.52 14.26 1.96
C GLY A 53 -8.61 14.54 3.45
N ARG A 54 -9.78 15.00 3.94
CA ARG A 54 -9.95 15.42 5.34
C ARG A 54 -9.56 14.34 6.34
N ASN A 55 -9.97 13.10 6.09
CA ASN A 55 -9.71 12.03 7.04
C ASN A 55 -8.22 11.69 7.12
N ILE A 56 -7.53 11.67 5.97
CA ILE A 56 -6.08 11.43 5.94
C ILE A 56 -5.34 12.55 6.65
N SER A 57 -5.73 13.81 6.42
CA SER A 57 -5.12 14.95 7.12
C SER A 57 -5.28 14.86 8.63
N MET A 58 -6.48 14.49 9.10
CA MET A 58 -6.74 14.33 10.53
C MET A 58 -5.91 13.21 11.13
N LEU A 59 -5.82 12.08 10.42
CA LEU A 59 -5.02 10.94 10.88
C LEU A 59 -3.54 11.27 10.98
N ARG A 60 -3.00 12.04 10.02
CA ARG A 60 -1.62 12.52 10.09
C ARG A 60 -1.36 13.33 11.34
N LYS A 61 -2.29 14.23 11.68
CA LYS A 61 -2.16 15.05 12.89
C LYS A 61 -2.22 14.21 14.16
N MET A 62 -3.11 13.23 14.20
CA MET A 62 -3.32 12.42 15.40
C MET A 62 -2.21 11.38 15.61
N THR A 63 -1.65 10.82 14.54
CA THR A 63 -0.57 9.83 14.62
C THR A 63 0.81 10.48 14.67
N GLY A 64 0.93 11.72 14.21
CA GLY A 64 2.22 12.39 14.06
C GLY A 64 3.08 11.83 12.93
N ARG A 65 2.50 11.04 12.02
CA ARG A 65 3.21 10.38 10.93
C ARG A 65 2.47 10.57 9.60
N PRO A 66 3.18 10.51 8.46
CA PRO A 66 2.52 10.36 7.16
C PRO A 66 1.65 9.12 7.16
N VAL A 67 0.44 9.25 6.63
CA VAL A 67 -0.54 8.17 6.54
C VAL A 67 -0.82 7.90 5.07
N GLU A 68 -0.73 6.62 4.68
CA GLU A 68 -1.00 6.17 3.32
C GLU A 68 -2.05 5.07 3.36
N VAL A 69 -2.85 4.98 2.31
CA VAL A 69 -3.89 3.97 2.19
C VAL A 69 -3.74 3.23 0.88
N VAL A 70 -3.93 1.91 0.91
CA VAL A 70 -3.88 1.05 -0.26
C VAL A 70 -5.10 0.14 -0.22
N GLU A 71 -5.81 0.03 -1.33
CA GLU A 71 -6.95 -0.88 -1.42
C GLU A 71 -6.46 -2.32 -1.54
N GLN A 72 -7.03 -3.21 -0.74
CA GLN A 72 -6.73 -4.63 -0.81
C GLN A 72 -7.19 -5.23 -2.14
N ALA A 73 -6.52 -6.28 -2.59
CA ALA A 73 -6.87 -7.02 -3.78
C ALA A 73 -6.69 -8.52 -3.55
N GLU A 74 -7.42 -9.32 -4.32
CA GLU A 74 -7.38 -10.79 -4.17
C GLU A 74 -6.17 -11.41 -4.85
N ASP A 75 -5.56 -10.72 -5.83
CA ASP A 75 -4.42 -11.22 -6.57
C ASP A 75 -3.23 -10.26 -6.52
N VAL A 76 -2.08 -10.78 -6.93
CA VAL A 76 -0.82 -10.02 -6.94
C VAL A 76 -0.92 -8.80 -7.84
N GLU A 77 -1.47 -8.98 -9.04
CA GLU A 77 -1.57 -7.88 -10.00
C GLU A 77 -2.38 -6.72 -9.46
N GLY A 78 -3.55 -7.02 -8.89
CA GLY A 78 -4.41 -5.99 -8.30
C GLY A 78 -3.75 -5.26 -7.15
N LEU A 79 -3.10 -6.00 -6.25
CA LEU A 79 -2.44 -5.38 -5.09
C LEU A 79 -1.26 -4.50 -5.51
N VAL A 80 -0.43 -4.97 -6.43
CA VAL A 80 0.71 -4.19 -6.93
C VAL A 80 0.21 -2.93 -7.64
N ARG A 81 -0.81 -3.06 -8.48
CA ARG A 81 -1.42 -1.93 -9.16
C ARG A 81 -1.93 -0.88 -8.17
N ASN A 82 -2.67 -1.31 -7.14
CA ASN A 82 -3.18 -0.42 -6.10
C ASN A 82 -2.05 0.24 -5.31
N SER A 83 -0.97 -0.50 -5.07
CA SER A 83 0.19 -0.01 -4.29
C SER A 83 1.01 1.04 -5.03
N LEU A 84 0.91 1.08 -6.37
CA LEU A 84 1.65 2.03 -7.20
C LEU A 84 0.82 3.26 -7.57
N THR A 85 -0.45 3.32 -7.15
CA THR A 85 -1.30 4.48 -7.38
C THR A 85 -0.61 5.75 -6.88
N PRO A 86 -0.61 6.87 -7.63
CA PRO A 86 -1.41 7.16 -8.83
C PRO A 86 -0.73 6.85 -10.18
N ALA A 87 0.37 6.11 -10.21
CA ALA A 87 1.02 5.77 -11.46
C ALA A 87 0.12 4.88 -12.32
N ARG A 88 0.12 5.12 -13.63
CA ARG A 88 -0.64 4.32 -14.58
C ARG A 88 0.16 3.09 -14.98
N VAL A 89 -0.37 1.92 -14.66
CA VAL A 89 0.27 0.64 -14.95
C VAL A 89 -0.31 0.08 -16.24
N LYS A 90 0.59 -0.24 -17.19
CA LYS A 90 0.20 -0.82 -18.48
C LYS A 90 0.06 -2.34 -18.39
N GLN A 91 1.04 -3.00 -17.78
CA GLN A 91 1.07 -4.45 -17.72
C GLN A 91 1.83 -4.91 -16.49
N ILE A 92 1.39 -6.02 -15.91
CA ILE A 92 2.07 -6.67 -14.80
C ILE A 92 2.28 -8.14 -15.17
N ARG A 93 3.52 -8.63 -14.99
CA ARG A 93 3.86 -10.04 -15.20
C ARG A 93 4.46 -10.60 -13.93
N VAL A 94 4.03 -11.80 -13.55
CA VAL A 94 4.60 -12.54 -12.44
C VAL A 94 5.45 -13.66 -13.01
N THR A 95 6.73 -13.69 -12.68
CA THR A 95 7.66 -14.71 -13.16
C THR A 95 8.36 -15.40 -12.00
N GLU A 96 8.89 -16.59 -12.26
CA GLU A 96 9.69 -17.30 -11.28
C GLU A 96 11.10 -17.54 -11.85
N ARG A 97 12.12 -17.31 -11.02
CA ARG A 97 13.51 -17.63 -11.34
C ARG A 97 14.08 -18.46 -10.19
N GLY A 98 14.22 -19.77 -10.42
CA GLY A 98 14.55 -20.69 -9.36
C GLY A 98 13.46 -20.70 -8.32
N ASP A 99 13.80 -20.39 -7.09
CA ASP A 99 12.85 -20.29 -5.97
C ASP A 99 12.33 -18.86 -5.74
N LYS A 100 12.73 -17.90 -6.61
CA LYS A 100 12.35 -16.50 -6.47
C LYS A 100 11.14 -16.15 -7.32
N LYS A 101 10.19 -15.41 -6.72
CA LYS A 101 9.03 -14.86 -7.41
C LYS A 101 9.26 -13.37 -7.67
N ILE A 102 9.14 -12.98 -8.93
CA ILE A 102 9.44 -11.62 -9.38
C ILE A 102 8.22 -11.06 -10.10
N VAL A 103 7.87 -9.84 -9.74
CA VAL A 103 6.81 -9.08 -10.42
C VAL A 103 7.47 -8.00 -11.27
N VAL A 104 7.19 -8.01 -12.56
CA VAL A 104 7.69 -6.98 -13.49
C VAL A 104 6.52 -6.10 -13.90
N VAL A 105 6.65 -4.81 -13.64
CA VAL A 105 5.60 -3.83 -13.87
C VAL A 105 6.01 -2.88 -14.99
N GLU A 106 5.22 -2.85 -16.06
CA GLU A 106 5.38 -1.86 -17.11
C GLU A 106 4.46 -0.68 -16.81
N VAL A 107 5.04 0.51 -16.64
CA VAL A 107 4.28 1.72 -16.40
C VAL A 107 4.38 2.65 -17.62
N ASP A 108 3.44 3.58 -17.75
CA ASP A 108 3.55 4.66 -18.71
C ASP A 108 4.87 5.40 -18.46
N PRO A 109 5.71 5.63 -19.50
CA PRO A 109 7.00 6.32 -19.29
C PRO A 109 6.88 7.64 -18.56
N ARG A 110 5.77 8.35 -18.72
CA ARG A 110 5.53 9.63 -18.04
C ARG A 110 5.30 9.45 -16.54
N ASP A 111 4.92 8.26 -16.11
CA ASP A 111 4.60 7.97 -14.72
C ASP A 111 5.71 7.19 -14.00
N LYS A 112 6.82 6.91 -14.68
CA LYS A 112 7.88 6.09 -14.08
C LYS A 112 8.43 6.68 -12.78
N ALA A 113 8.66 7.99 -12.76
CA ALA A 113 9.12 8.67 -11.55
C ALA A 113 8.08 8.59 -10.43
N ILE A 114 6.79 8.71 -10.77
CA ILE A 114 5.69 8.59 -9.80
C ILE A 114 5.62 7.18 -9.22
N ALA A 115 5.79 6.16 -10.07
CA ALA A 115 5.75 4.77 -9.63
C ALA A 115 6.89 4.42 -8.67
N ILE A 116 8.07 5.00 -8.87
CA ILE A 116 9.21 4.84 -7.98
C ILE A 116 8.98 5.64 -6.70
N GLY A 117 8.58 6.90 -6.84
CA GLY A 117 8.38 7.82 -5.74
C GLY A 117 9.69 8.41 -5.22
N LYS A 118 9.59 9.43 -4.36
CA LYS A 118 10.76 10.08 -3.77
C LYS A 118 11.55 9.07 -2.92
N ASN A 119 12.81 8.87 -3.25
CA ASN A 119 13.71 7.92 -2.57
C ASN A 119 13.19 6.49 -2.60
N GLY A 120 12.34 6.15 -3.59
CA GLY A 120 11.77 4.82 -3.74
C GLY A 120 10.57 4.53 -2.85
N ARG A 121 9.94 5.56 -2.26
CA ARG A 121 8.87 5.34 -1.26
C ARG A 121 7.66 4.60 -1.85
N THR A 122 7.29 4.86 -3.10
CA THR A 122 6.11 4.21 -3.71
C THR A 122 6.41 2.76 -4.10
N ILE A 123 7.54 2.52 -4.78
CA ILE A 123 7.89 1.14 -5.14
C ILE A 123 8.15 0.28 -3.90
N ASN A 124 8.72 0.86 -2.84
CA ASN A 124 8.93 0.11 -1.61
C ASN A 124 7.62 -0.26 -0.92
N ARG A 125 6.60 0.58 -1.03
CA ARG A 125 5.26 0.23 -0.55
C ARG A 125 4.72 -1.00 -1.27
N ALA A 126 4.85 -1.02 -2.59
CA ALA A 126 4.44 -2.18 -3.40
C ALA A 126 5.23 -3.43 -3.02
N ARG A 127 6.54 -3.29 -2.82
CA ARG A 127 7.39 -4.41 -2.39
C ARG A 127 6.97 -4.98 -1.04
N MET A 128 6.71 -4.13 -0.07
CA MET A 128 6.28 -4.55 1.26
C MET A 128 4.98 -5.33 1.21
N LEU A 129 3.99 -4.81 0.49
CA LEU A 129 2.68 -5.44 0.43
C LEU A 129 2.68 -6.72 -0.39
N ALA A 130 3.38 -6.74 -1.52
CA ALA A 130 3.50 -7.94 -2.35
C ALA A 130 4.21 -9.08 -1.59
N LYS A 131 5.24 -8.75 -0.83
CA LYS A 131 5.93 -9.73 0.00
C LYS A 131 5.02 -10.26 1.11
N ARG A 132 4.33 -9.35 1.80
CA ARG A 132 3.48 -9.69 2.95
C ARG A 132 2.32 -10.61 2.57
N TYR A 133 1.67 -10.36 1.45
CA TYR A 133 0.46 -11.07 1.06
C TYR A 133 0.69 -12.20 0.08
N PHE A 134 1.72 -12.13 -0.76
CA PHE A 134 1.92 -13.08 -1.85
C PHE A 134 3.33 -13.66 -1.92
N GLN A 135 4.17 -13.38 -0.92
CA GLN A 135 5.54 -13.89 -0.84
C GLN A 135 6.38 -13.54 -2.09
N ILE A 136 6.15 -12.37 -2.65
CA ILE A 136 6.92 -11.86 -3.78
C ILE A 136 8.28 -11.39 -3.30
N ASP A 137 9.34 -11.82 -3.97
CA ASP A 137 10.72 -11.48 -3.61
C ASP A 137 11.17 -10.15 -4.19
N HIS A 138 10.74 -9.83 -5.43
CA HIS A 138 11.13 -8.59 -6.09
C HIS A 138 9.96 -7.99 -6.88
N VAL A 139 9.91 -6.66 -6.88
CA VAL A 139 9.04 -5.89 -7.77
C VAL A 139 9.94 -4.95 -8.57
N GLN A 140 9.89 -5.03 -9.89
CA GLN A 140 10.68 -4.23 -10.81
C GLN A 140 9.77 -3.37 -11.66
N ILE A 141 10.19 -2.13 -11.91
CA ILE A 141 9.49 -1.22 -12.82
C ILE A 141 10.32 -1.04 -14.08
N THR A 142 9.68 -1.22 -15.23
CA THR A 142 10.31 -1.04 -16.54
C THR A 142 9.68 0.09 -17.33
#